data_32ff7a23ee3ed25f017099146c61372f
#
_entry.id   32ff7a23ee3ed25f017099146c61372f
#
_cell.length_a   1.000
_cell.length_b   1.000
_cell.length_c   1.000
_cell.angle_alpha   90.00
_cell.angle_beta   90.00
_cell.angle_gamma   90.00
#
_symmetry.space_group_name_H-M   'P 1'
#
loop_
_entity.id
_entity.type
_entity.pdbx_description
1 polymer ?
#
loop_
_entity_poly.entity_id
_entity_poly.type
_entity_poly.pdbx_seq_one_letter_code
_entity_poly.pdbx_strand_id
1 'polypeptide(L)'
;MKKVMFDDMYCWSVFNELRQIDFNGHLWVREGGNVLIDPVPMSDGDLEQFDALGGAKWIVVTNRDHEREADFFKQRTGAEVVAHVADAELLEVVVDKTVEDGGEVVAGLWAVHLPHGKSPGEIALYWSEQRLLLAGDLVVGAPVGKFSLLMDEKLQDPPKAALGLRKLLALDFDAILVGDGHSIMTGARAALLECLEERSDMYINKINIADIPWMQGGRREGYDCEVKDIDPLIGAQNLGYQIIRLGKGQSICPLHFHHFGEEMFYVVEGSCTMVTPRGEWPVQQGDFIAFPTGPRGAHKFRNDGDEGCQLLALGEHVDHEVAEYLDSGKINVVAKRDTGQVIYRMEDSVSYWEGE
;
A
#
# COMPACT_ATOMS: atom_id res chain seq x y z
N MET A 1 -27.07 -8.39 -5.21
CA MET A 1 -25.61 -8.15 -5.08
C MET A 1 -24.84 -9.12 -5.96
N LYS A 2 -23.66 -8.73 -6.44
CA LYS A 2 -22.77 -9.58 -7.26
C LYS A 2 -21.50 -9.91 -6.44
N LYS A 3 -21.07 -11.17 -6.49
CA LYS A 3 -19.79 -11.58 -5.94
C LYS A 3 -18.67 -11.04 -6.85
N VAL A 4 -17.70 -10.37 -6.28
CA VAL A 4 -16.51 -9.89 -7.02
C VAL A 4 -15.41 -10.95 -7.03
N MET A 5 -14.24 -10.65 -7.61
CA MET A 5 -13.13 -11.60 -7.77
C MET A 5 -12.63 -12.22 -6.45
N PHE A 6 -12.84 -11.53 -5.32
CA PHE A 6 -12.50 -12.01 -3.99
C PHE A 6 -13.64 -12.85 -3.41
N ASP A 7 -13.34 -14.06 -2.94
CA ASP A 7 -14.34 -15.09 -2.65
C ASP A 7 -15.44 -14.69 -1.65
N ASP A 8 -15.16 -13.77 -0.77
CA ASP A 8 -16.07 -13.35 0.31
C ASP A 8 -16.54 -11.89 0.15
N MET A 9 -16.23 -11.23 -0.98
CA MET A 9 -16.60 -9.85 -1.24
C MET A 9 -17.74 -9.75 -2.24
N TYR A 10 -18.76 -8.98 -1.88
CA TYR A 10 -19.93 -8.67 -2.72
C TYR A 10 -20.00 -7.16 -2.98
N CYS A 11 -20.50 -6.78 -4.15
CA CYS A 11 -20.75 -5.40 -4.53
C CYS A 11 -22.15 -5.27 -5.11
N TRP A 12 -22.78 -4.11 -4.89
CA TRP A 12 -23.98 -3.68 -5.60
C TRP A 12 -23.88 -2.20 -5.87
N SER A 13 -24.68 -1.72 -6.80
CA SER A 13 -24.57 -0.34 -7.28
C SER A 13 -25.95 0.29 -7.48
N VAL A 14 -26.00 1.60 -7.29
CA VAL A 14 -27.13 2.44 -7.66
C VAL A 14 -26.64 3.50 -8.63
N PHE A 15 -27.25 3.56 -9.82
CA PHE A 15 -26.89 4.55 -10.82
C PHE A 15 -27.38 5.95 -10.40
N ASN A 16 -26.47 6.90 -10.36
CA ASN A 16 -26.77 8.30 -10.09
C ASN A 16 -26.96 9.06 -11.40
N GLU A 17 -28.22 9.39 -11.73
CA GLU A 17 -28.57 10.06 -12.99
C GLU A 17 -27.95 11.46 -13.13
N LEU A 18 -27.76 12.19 -12.04
CA LEU A 18 -27.19 13.54 -12.07
C LEU A 18 -25.69 13.52 -12.37
N ARG A 19 -24.98 12.51 -11.87
CA ARG A 19 -23.53 12.36 -12.03
C ARG A 19 -23.14 11.41 -13.14
N GLN A 20 -24.12 10.66 -13.70
CA GLN A 20 -23.91 9.66 -14.75
C GLN A 20 -22.87 8.60 -14.35
N ILE A 21 -22.92 8.16 -13.10
CA ILE A 21 -21.98 7.20 -12.52
C ILE A 21 -22.69 6.29 -11.52
N ASP A 22 -22.19 5.08 -11.34
CA ASP A 22 -22.67 4.16 -10.32
C ASP A 22 -22.05 4.50 -8.95
N PHE A 23 -22.90 4.52 -7.92
CA PHE A 23 -22.50 4.53 -6.52
C PHE A 23 -22.50 3.09 -6.00
N ASN A 24 -21.42 2.67 -5.38
CA ASN A 24 -21.19 1.29 -4.97
C ASN A 24 -21.25 1.14 -3.45
N GLY A 25 -21.86 0.03 -3.01
CA GLY A 25 -21.71 -0.48 -1.66
C GLY A 25 -21.03 -1.84 -1.70
N HIS A 26 -20.32 -2.19 -0.63
CA HIS A 26 -19.56 -3.44 -0.54
C HIS A 26 -19.93 -4.21 0.73
N LEU A 27 -20.00 -5.53 0.62
CA LEU A 27 -20.20 -6.44 1.77
C LEU A 27 -19.10 -7.48 1.78
N TRP A 28 -18.28 -7.47 2.82
CA TRP A 28 -17.31 -8.51 3.10
C TRP A 28 -17.92 -9.53 4.05
N VAL A 29 -18.16 -10.73 3.54
CA VAL A 29 -18.68 -11.87 4.30
C VAL A 29 -17.52 -12.60 4.95
N ARG A 30 -17.55 -12.74 6.29
CA ARG A 30 -16.42 -13.30 7.01
C ARG A 30 -16.84 -14.02 8.29
N GLU A 31 -15.99 -14.95 8.74
CA GLU A 31 -16.10 -15.53 10.06
C GLU A 31 -15.97 -14.45 11.16
N GLY A 32 -16.81 -14.50 12.15
CA GLY A 32 -16.85 -13.52 13.24
C GLY A 32 -17.77 -12.32 12.99
N GLY A 33 -18.34 -12.16 11.79
CA GLY A 33 -19.34 -11.16 11.42
C GLY A 33 -18.96 -10.38 10.16
N ASN A 34 -19.97 -10.04 9.35
CA ASN A 34 -19.80 -9.37 8.08
C ASN A 34 -19.57 -7.86 8.24
N VAL A 35 -18.85 -7.28 7.28
CA VAL A 35 -18.53 -5.85 7.21
C VAL A 35 -19.22 -5.23 6.02
N LEU A 36 -20.11 -4.29 6.26
CA LEU A 36 -20.80 -3.49 5.26
C LEU A 36 -20.04 -2.17 5.08
N ILE A 37 -19.71 -1.80 3.84
CA ILE A 37 -18.86 -0.64 3.55
C ILE A 37 -19.62 0.28 2.60
N ASP A 38 -19.75 1.56 2.99
CA ASP A 38 -20.37 2.64 2.22
C ASP A 38 -21.74 2.25 1.60
N PRO A 39 -22.70 1.78 2.41
CA PRO A 39 -23.90 1.14 1.91
C PRO A 39 -24.79 2.09 1.10
N VAL A 40 -25.07 1.74 -0.15
CA VAL A 40 -26.10 2.39 -0.98
C VAL A 40 -27.41 1.61 -0.88
N PRO A 41 -28.56 2.17 -1.30
CA PRO A 41 -29.83 1.44 -1.32
C PRO A 41 -29.73 0.07 -1.99
N MET A 42 -30.40 -0.92 -1.41
CA MET A 42 -30.51 -2.27 -1.98
C MET A 42 -31.91 -2.51 -2.56
N SER A 43 -31.98 -3.26 -3.66
CA SER A 43 -33.27 -3.83 -4.13
C SER A 43 -33.79 -4.87 -3.14
N ASP A 44 -35.08 -5.22 -3.22
CA ASP A 44 -35.68 -6.26 -2.37
C ASP A 44 -34.90 -7.58 -2.47
N GLY A 45 -34.48 -7.98 -3.69
CA GLY A 45 -33.70 -9.19 -3.92
C GLY A 45 -32.29 -9.12 -3.35
N ASP A 46 -31.66 -7.93 -3.35
CA ASP A 46 -30.38 -7.73 -2.70
C ASP A 46 -30.49 -7.76 -1.17
N LEU A 47 -31.58 -7.21 -0.61
CA LEU A 47 -31.87 -7.28 0.82
C LEU A 47 -32.11 -8.73 1.29
N GLU A 48 -32.85 -9.51 0.51
CA GLU A 48 -33.04 -10.94 0.81
C GLU A 48 -31.72 -11.70 0.79
N GLN A 49 -30.86 -11.41 -0.18
CA GLN A 49 -29.51 -12.01 -0.25
C GLN A 49 -28.62 -11.55 0.92
N PHE A 50 -28.65 -10.27 1.27
CA PHE A 50 -27.92 -9.70 2.42
C PHE A 50 -28.31 -10.39 3.73
N ASP A 51 -29.61 -10.56 3.97
CA ASP A 51 -30.13 -11.26 5.15
C ASP A 51 -29.71 -12.76 5.16
N ALA A 52 -29.79 -13.42 4.00
CA ALA A 52 -29.36 -14.81 3.84
C ALA A 52 -27.86 -15.02 4.09
N LEU A 53 -27.04 -14.01 3.81
CA LEU A 53 -25.60 -14.00 4.12
C LEU A 53 -25.30 -13.67 5.60
N GLY A 54 -26.31 -13.38 6.41
CA GLY A 54 -26.17 -13.11 7.85
C GLY A 54 -26.14 -11.62 8.22
N GLY A 55 -26.51 -10.72 7.30
CA GLY A 55 -26.54 -9.28 7.56
C GLY A 55 -25.15 -8.68 7.73
N ALA A 56 -25.05 -7.65 8.59
CA ALA A 56 -23.80 -7.00 8.94
C ALA A 56 -23.62 -6.93 10.47
N LYS A 57 -22.38 -7.05 10.91
CA LYS A 57 -21.96 -6.80 12.29
C LYS A 57 -21.28 -5.43 12.43
N TRP A 58 -20.63 -4.99 11.37
CA TRP A 58 -20.02 -3.68 11.29
C TRP A 58 -20.44 -2.96 10.02
N ILE A 59 -20.62 -1.65 10.13
CA ILE A 59 -20.83 -0.73 9.01
C ILE A 59 -19.66 0.24 9.02
N VAL A 60 -18.88 0.26 7.96
CA VAL A 60 -17.74 1.18 7.81
C VAL A 60 -18.12 2.29 6.86
N VAL A 61 -17.94 3.52 7.31
CA VAL A 61 -18.16 4.73 6.51
C VAL A 61 -16.80 5.34 6.19
N THR A 62 -16.43 5.40 4.91
CA THR A 62 -15.09 5.84 4.47
C THR A 62 -14.94 7.36 4.46
N ASN A 63 -16.01 8.12 4.33
CA ASN A 63 -16.07 9.56 4.50
C ASN A 63 -17.52 10.00 4.83
N ARG A 64 -17.71 11.24 5.30
CA ARG A 64 -19.03 11.72 5.73
C ARG A 64 -20.13 11.63 4.64
N ASP A 65 -19.78 11.80 3.36
CA ASP A 65 -20.77 11.75 2.28
C ASP A 65 -21.12 10.31 1.85
N HIS A 66 -20.35 9.32 2.35
CA HIS A 66 -20.59 7.89 2.18
C HIS A 66 -21.39 7.26 3.34
N GLU A 67 -21.92 8.08 4.25
CA GLU A 67 -22.88 7.64 5.26
C GLU A 67 -24.10 6.94 4.59
N ARG A 68 -24.65 7.55 3.55
CA ARG A 68 -25.69 6.99 2.66
C ARG A 68 -26.79 6.25 3.46
N GLU A 69 -26.89 4.92 3.35
CA GLU A 69 -27.88 4.08 4.04
C GLU A 69 -27.37 3.47 5.36
N ALA A 70 -26.32 4.01 5.94
CA ALA A 70 -25.72 3.44 7.15
C ALA A 70 -26.71 3.36 8.32
N ASP A 71 -27.55 4.38 8.52
CA ASP A 71 -28.58 4.37 9.58
C ASP A 71 -29.65 3.29 9.34
N PHE A 72 -30.13 3.13 8.08
CA PHE A 72 -31.07 2.09 7.73
C PHE A 72 -30.52 0.69 8.07
N PHE A 73 -29.27 0.41 7.67
CA PHE A 73 -28.66 -0.89 7.94
C PHE A 73 -28.30 -1.08 9.41
N LYS A 74 -27.93 -0.02 10.14
CA LYS A 74 -27.74 -0.07 11.58
C LYS A 74 -29.03 -0.46 12.29
N GLN A 75 -30.14 0.16 11.95
CA GLN A 75 -31.46 -0.17 12.52
C GLN A 75 -31.89 -1.59 12.18
N ARG A 76 -31.60 -2.08 10.96
CA ARG A 76 -31.95 -3.42 10.51
C ARG A 76 -31.17 -4.54 11.19
N THR A 77 -29.87 -4.34 11.41
CA THR A 77 -28.94 -5.40 11.84
C THR A 77 -28.47 -5.26 13.28
N GLY A 78 -28.52 -4.06 13.85
CA GLY A 78 -27.85 -3.73 15.11
C GLY A 78 -26.33 -3.63 14.97
N ALA A 79 -25.80 -3.46 13.76
CA ALA A 79 -24.38 -3.35 13.49
C ALA A 79 -23.74 -2.12 14.16
N GLU A 80 -22.47 -2.24 14.56
CA GLU A 80 -21.66 -1.13 15.03
C GLU A 80 -21.19 -0.30 13.83
N VAL A 81 -21.36 1.03 13.89
CA VAL A 81 -20.84 1.96 12.87
C VAL A 81 -19.43 2.37 13.23
N VAL A 82 -18.53 2.24 12.25
CA VAL A 82 -17.12 2.60 12.36
C VAL A 82 -16.79 3.68 11.36
N ALA A 83 -16.16 4.77 11.81
CA ALA A 83 -15.70 5.87 10.96
C ALA A 83 -14.38 6.44 11.49
N HIS A 84 -13.71 7.24 10.66
CA HIS A 84 -12.53 7.97 11.13
C HIS A 84 -12.92 9.00 12.19
N VAL A 85 -12.04 9.19 13.19
CA VAL A 85 -12.31 10.08 14.34
C VAL A 85 -12.69 11.51 13.91
N ALA A 86 -12.11 12.02 12.82
CA ALA A 86 -12.38 13.38 12.33
C ALA A 86 -13.75 13.53 11.63
N ASP A 87 -14.38 12.45 11.20
CA ASP A 87 -15.72 12.47 10.59
C ASP A 87 -16.82 12.05 11.57
N ALA A 88 -16.48 11.44 12.71
CA ALA A 88 -17.45 10.83 13.62
C ALA A 88 -18.55 11.78 14.11
N GLU A 89 -18.23 13.06 14.35
CA GLU A 89 -19.19 14.09 14.77
C GLU A 89 -19.90 14.77 13.58
N LEU A 90 -19.48 14.48 12.34
CA LEU A 90 -20.05 15.04 11.12
C LEU A 90 -21.11 14.14 10.47
N LEU A 91 -21.23 12.91 10.94
CA LEU A 91 -22.22 11.92 10.49
C LEU A 91 -23.54 12.11 11.25
N GLU A 92 -24.66 11.84 10.59
CA GLU A 92 -25.99 11.83 11.20
C GLU A 92 -26.21 10.52 11.97
N VAL A 93 -25.66 9.40 11.47
CA VAL A 93 -25.69 8.12 12.16
C VAL A 93 -24.74 8.11 13.37
N VAL A 94 -25.17 7.55 14.47
CA VAL A 94 -24.33 7.41 15.66
C VAL A 94 -23.16 6.46 15.38
N VAL A 95 -21.93 7.00 15.45
CA VAL A 95 -20.69 6.23 15.33
C VAL A 95 -20.41 5.52 16.67
N ASP A 96 -20.24 4.21 16.64
CA ASP A 96 -20.00 3.38 17.83
C ASP A 96 -18.50 3.18 18.10
N LYS A 97 -17.68 3.18 17.03
CA LYS A 97 -16.23 3.01 17.11
C LYS A 97 -15.53 3.98 16.16
N THR A 98 -14.49 4.65 16.62
CA THR A 98 -13.63 5.48 15.78
C THR A 98 -12.31 4.79 15.46
N VAL A 99 -11.72 5.13 14.31
CA VAL A 99 -10.39 4.71 13.90
C VAL A 99 -9.52 5.92 13.54
N GLU A 100 -8.21 5.76 13.64
CA GLU A 100 -7.20 6.71 13.19
C GLU A 100 -6.37 6.08 12.05
N ASP A 101 -5.43 6.86 11.48
CA ASP A 101 -4.50 6.38 10.45
C ASP A 101 -3.71 5.15 10.93
N GLY A 102 -3.65 4.09 10.13
CA GLY A 102 -3.03 2.83 10.49
C GLY A 102 -3.79 2.00 11.54
N GLY A 103 -4.99 2.43 11.96
CA GLY A 103 -5.82 1.69 12.89
C GLY A 103 -6.55 0.51 12.25
N GLU A 104 -6.69 -0.58 12.98
CA GLU A 104 -7.45 -1.75 12.52
C GLU A 104 -8.95 -1.49 12.70
N VAL A 105 -9.67 -1.44 11.57
CA VAL A 105 -11.13 -1.25 11.55
C VAL A 105 -11.83 -2.49 12.10
N VAL A 106 -11.55 -3.62 11.50
CA VAL A 106 -11.85 -4.98 11.93
C VAL A 106 -10.65 -5.85 11.59
N ALA A 107 -10.52 -7.02 12.21
CA ALA A 107 -9.37 -7.90 12.02
C ALA A 107 -9.03 -8.14 10.53
N GLY A 108 -7.84 -7.72 10.14
CA GLY A 108 -7.31 -7.83 8.77
C GLY A 108 -7.65 -6.66 7.84
N LEU A 109 -8.44 -5.68 8.27
CA LEU A 109 -8.79 -4.50 7.47
C LEU A 109 -8.32 -3.22 8.17
N TRP A 110 -7.44 -2.48 7.52
CA TRP A 110 -6.73 -1.33 8.08
C TRP A 110 -7.19 -0.01 7.46
N ALA A 111 -7.36 1.02 8.28
CA ALA A 111 -7.68 2.36 7.80
C ALA A 111 -6.41 3.10 7.35
N VAL A 112 -6.45 3.73 6.19
CA VAL A 112 -5.43 4.65 5.70
C VAL A 112 -6.07 6.01 5.55
N HIS A 113 -5.73 6.93 6.43
CA HIS A 113 -6.29 8.27 6.44
C HIS A 113 -5.78 9.10 5.26
N LEU A 114 -6.70 9.72 4.53
CA LEU A 114 -6.45 10.53 3.34
C LEU A 114 -6.88 11.99 3.62
N PRO A 115 -6.04 12.78 4.33
CA PRO A 115 -6.40 14.13 4.74
C PRO A 115 -6.54 15.06 3.54
N HIS A 116 -7.27 16.18 3.76
CA HIS A 116 -7.50 17.24 2.77
C HIS A 116 -8.38 16.84 1.57
N GLY A 117 -9.03 15.68 1.65
CA GLY A 117 -10.04 15.25 0.70
C GLY A 117 -11.34 16.02 0.81
N LYS A 118 -12.45 15.37 0.51
CA LYS A 118 -13.80 15.94 0.59
C LYS A 118 -14.27 16.06 2.03
N SER A 119 -13.88 15.14 2.89
CA SER A 119 -14.12 15.23 4.32
C SER A 119 -12.81 15.15 5.11
N PRO A 120 -12.77 15.69 6.35
CA PRO A 120 -11.55 15.66 7.15
C PRO A 120 -11.14 14.24 7.58
N GLY A 121 -12.07 13.30 7.63
CA GLY A 121 -11.86 11.92 8.07
C GLY A 121 -11.94 10.91 6.93
N GLU A 122 -11.68 11.30 5.69
CA GLU A 122 -11.67 10.36 4.57
C GLU A 122 -10.60 9.29 4.72
N ILE A 123 -10.98 8.02 4.58
CA ILE A 123 -10.10 6.87 4.66
C ILE A 123 -10.24 5.97 3.43
N ALA A 124 -9.12 5.36 3.03
CA ALA A 124 -9.13 4.11 2.28
C ALA A 124 -9.02 2.93 3.26
N LEU A 125 -9.56 1.79 2.87
CA LEU A 125 -9.44 0.56 3.65
C LEU A 125 -8.46 -0.37 2.94
N TYR A 126 -7.47 -0.88 3.66
CA TYR A 126 -6.45 -1.77 3.12
C TYR A 126 -6.59 -3.18 3.67
N TRP A 127 -6.77 -4.15 2.77
CA TRP A 127 -6.77 -5.58 3.07
C TRP A 127 -5.52 -6.22 2.47
N SER A 128 -4.47 -6.29 3.28
CA SER A 128 -3.12 -6.70 2.84
C SER A 128 -3.08 -8.13 2.30
N GLU A 129 -3.80 -9.07 2.90
CA GLU A 129 -3.81 -10.47 2.47
C GLU A 129 -4.35 -10.65 1.05
N GLN A 130 -5.28 -9.80 0.63
CA GLN A 130 -5.87 -9.81 -0.70
C GLN A 130 -5.24 -8.79 -1.65
N ARG A 131 -4.27 -8.02 -1.18
CA ARG A 131 -3.66 -6.92 -1.93
C ARG A 131 -4.71 -5.98 -2.52
N LEU A 132 -5.71 -5.65 -1.68
CA LEU A 132 -6.92 -4.92 -2.05
C LEU A 132 -7.02 -3.61 -1.26
N LEU A 133 -7.38 -2.53 -1.97
CA LEU A 133 -7.87 -1.28 -1.39
C LEU A 133 -9.36 -1.11 -1.66
N LEU A 134 -10.09 -0.51 -0.71
CA LEU A 134 -11.40 0.07 -0.94
C LEU A 134 -11.26 1.58 -0.74
N ALA A 135 -11.55 2.36 -1.76
CA ALA A 135 -11.36 3.81 -1.77
C ALA A 135 -12.72 4.53 -1.77
N GLY A 136 -12.82 5.60 -0.98
CA GLY A 136 -13.96 6.50 -0.97
C GLY A 136 -13.94 7.47 -2.16
N ASP A 137 -14.36 8.72 -1.91
CA ASP A 137 -14.60 9.74 -2.95
C ASP A 137 -13.34 10.23 -3.70
N LEU A 138 -12.16 10.18 -3.05
CA LEU A 138 -10.94 10.72 -3.66
C LEU A 138 -10.53 10.02 -4.94
N VAL A 139 -10.88 8.74 -5.10
CA VAL A 139 -10.59 7.95 -6.29
C VAL A 139 -11.91 7.55 -6.95
N VAL A 140 -12.17 8.08 -8.13
CA VAL A 140 -13.37 7.81 -8.93
C VAL A 140 -13.01 6.89 -10.09
N GLY A 141 -13.73 5.80 -10.25
CA GLY A 141 -13.55 4.82 -11.32
C GLY A 141 -14.19 5.24 -12.65
N ALA A 142 -13.73 6.32 -13.21
CA ALA A 142 -14.19 6.85 -14.50
C ALA A 142 -13.06 7.57 -15.25
N PRO A 143 -12.94 7.37 -16.59
CA PRO A 143 -13.68 6.42 -17.42
C PRO A 143 -13.34 4.95 -17.10
N VAL A 144 -14.10 4.02 -17.66
CA VAL A 144 -13.86 2.58 -17.45
C VAL A 144 -12.40 2.19 -17.71
N GLY A 145 -11.79 1.49 -16.76
CA GLY A 145 -10.40 1.05 -16.82
C GLY A 145 -9.38 2.11 -16.41
N LYS A 146 -9.83 3.28 -15.97
CA LYS A 146 -8.98 4.35 -15.43
C LYS A 146 -9.54 4.87 -14.12
N PHE A 147 -8.70 5.53 -13.37
CA PHE A 147 -9.12 6.36 -12.24
C PHE A 147 -9.06 7.84 -12.63
N SER A 148 -9.89 8.63 -11.99
CA SER A 148 -9.77 10.08 -11.92
C SER A 148 -9.86 10.53 -10.47
N LEU A 149 -9.29 11.70 -10.17
CA LEU A 149 -9.46 12.32 -8.87
C LEU A 149 -10.81 13.04 -8.80
N LEU A 150 -11.34 13.17 -7.60
CA LEU A 150 -12.49 14.04 -7.37
C LEU A 150 -12.16 15.48 -7.84
N MET A 151 -13.18 16.20 -8.31
CA MET A 151 -13.04 17.57 -8.79
C MET A 151 -12.48 18.50 -7.70
N ASP A 152 -11.56 19.40 -8.07
CA ASP A 152 -10.84 20.28 -7.14
C ASP A 152 -11.75 21.11 -6.24
N GLU A 153 -12.91 21.56 -6.77
CA GLU A 153 -13.88 22.34 -6.02
C GLU A 153 -14.53 21.58 -4.86
N LYS A 154 -14.34 20.26 -4.82
CA LYS A 154 -14.83 19.37 -3.77
C LYS A 154 -13.78 19.06 -2.69
N LEU A 155 -12.52 19.36 -2.98
CA LEU A 155 -11.39 19.05 -2.10
C LEU A 155 -11.09 20.24 -1.18
N GLN A 156 -10.68 19.94 0.05
CA GLN A 156 -10.27 20.99 1.00
C GLN A 156 -8.96 21.66 0.57
N ASP A 157 -8.01 20.86 0.10
CA ASP A 157 -6.71 21.30 -0.41
C ASP A 157 -6.27 20.28 -1.51
N PRO A 158 -6.58 20.57 -2.79
CA PRO A 158 -6.33 19.63 -3.87
C PRO A 158 -4.88 19.11 -3.96
N PRO A 159 -3.83 19.95 -3.88
CA PRO A 159 -2.46 19.47 -3.87
C PRO A 159 -2.14 18.52 -2.72
N LYS A 160 -2.64 18.80 -1.52
CA LYS A 160 -2.41 17.94 -0.36
C LYS A 160 -3.25 16.66 -0.39
N ALA A 161 -4.44 16.71 -0.98
CA ALA A 161 -5.26 15.52 -1.21
C ALA A 161 -4.57 14.54 -2.17
N ALA A 162 -3.98 15.04 -3.26
CA ALA A 162 -3.18 14.22 -4.18
C ALA A 162 -1.95 13.62 -3.49
N LEU A 163 -1.28 14.40 -2.64
CA LEU A 163 -0.16 13.89 -1.83
C LEU A 163 -0.63 12.80 -0.85
N GLY A 164 -1.81 12.97 -0.24
CA GLY A 164 -2.43 11.95 0.61
C GLY A 164 -2.66 10.64 -0.14
N LEU A 165 -3.18 10.70 -1.37
CA LEU A 165 -3.40 9.52 -2.22
C LEU A 165 -2.09 8.80 -2.59
N ARG A 166 -0.98 9.53 -2.72
CA ARG A 166 0.33 8.92 -2.97
C ARG A 166 0.76 7.96 -1.86
N LYS A 167 0.31 8.17 -0.61
CA LYS A 167 0.56 7.21 0.47
C LYS A 167 0.09 5.79 0.13
N LEU A 168 -0.98 5.67 -0.64
CA LEU A 168 -1.48 4.37 -1.09
C LEU A 168 -0.47 3.63 -1.96
N LEU A 169 0.33 4.35 -2.77
CA LEU A 169 1.36 3.75 -3.61
C LEU A 169 2.49 3.07 -2.82
N ALA A 170 2.64 3.38 -1.53
CA ALA A 170 3.57 2.70 -0.63
C ALA A 170 3.04 1.31 -0.17
N LEU A 171 1.76 1.02 -0.39
CA LEU A 171 1.15 -0.25 -0.01
C LEU A 171 1.26 -1.26 -1.15
N ASP A 172 1.33 -2.55 -0.79
CA ASP A 172 1.29 -3.64 -1.78
C ASP A 172 -0.16 -4.00 -2.12
N PHE A 173 -0.69 -3.43 -3.21
CA PHE A 173 -2.02 -3.73 -3.72
C PHE A 173 -2.02 -3.90 -5.25
N ASP A 174 -2.99 -4.64 -5.76
CA ASP A 174 -3.20 -4.84 -7.19
C ASP A 174 -4.64 -4.49 -7.63
N ALA A 175 -5.56 -4.42 -6.67
CA ALA A 175 -6.96 -4.10 -6.89
C ALA A 175 -7.40 -2.87 -6.08
N ILE A 176 -8.31 -2.06 -6.67
CA ILE A 176 -9.06 -1.03 -5.94
C ILE A 176 -10.54 -1.19 -6.23
N LEU A 177 -11.34 -1.39 -5.18
CA LEU A 177 -12.79 -1.20 -5.21
C LEU A 177 -13.09 0.26 -4.87
N VAL A 178 -13.92 0.90 -5.67
CA VAL A 178 -14.27 2.32 -5.49
C VAL A 178 -15.71 2.50 -5.01
N GLY A 179 -15.95 3.53 -4.23
CA GLY A 179 -17.30 3.97 -3.85
C GLY A 179 -18.08 4.53 -5.01
N ASP A 180 -17.41 5.13 -6.00
CA ASP A 180 -18.03 5.76 -7.17
C ASP A 180 -17.35 5.29 -8.46
N GLY A 181 -18.14 4.73 -9.39
CA GLY A 181 -17.69 4.28 -10.71
C GLY A 181 -17.22 2.84 -10.79
N HIS A 182 -16.28 2.57 -11.68
CA HIS A 182 -15.81 1.21 -12.00
C HIS A 182 -14.54 0.86 -11.23
N SER A 183 -14.60 -0.22 -10.47
CA SER A 183 -13.43 -0.78 -9.77
C SER A 183 -12.43 -1.41 -10.75
N ILE A 184 -11.15 -1.41 -10.39
CA ILE A 184 -10.07 -2.09 -11.14
C ILE A 184 -9.56 -3.25 -10.31
N MET A 185 -9.68 -4.47 -10.85
CA MET A 185 -9.40 -5.72 -10.13
C MET A 185 -7.95 -6.19 -10.27
N THR A 186 -7.21 -5.69 -11.25
CA THR A 186 -5.79 -5.98 -11.49
C THR A 186 -5.12 -4.77 -12.12
N GLY A 187 -3.85 -4.52 -11.75
CA GLY A 187 -3.10 -3.35 -12.24
C GLY A 187 -3.57 -2.01 -11.67
N ALA A 188 -4.38 -2.01 -10.60
CA ALA A 188 -4.94 -0.79 -10.02
C ALA A 188 -3.86 0.17 -9.48
N ARG A 189 -2.71 -0.36 -9.02
CA ARG A 189 -1.58 0.47 -8.56
C ARG A 189 -1.01 1.31 -9.71
N ALA A 190 -0.83 0.71 -10.89
CA ALA A 190 -0.36 1.42 -12.08
C ALA A 190 -1.40 2.46 -12.57
N ALA A 191 -2.69 2.11 -12.55
CA ALA A 191 -3.76 3.03 -12.91
C ALA A 191 -3.87 4.22 -11.94
N LEU A 192 -3.65 4.00 -10.63
CA LEU A 192 -3.60 5.09 -9.65
C LEU A 192 -2.40 6.00 -9.88
N LEU A 193 -1.23 5.43 -10.18
CA LEU A 193 -0.03 6.21 -10.51
C LEU A 193 -0.27 7.06 -11.75
N GLU A 194 -0.79 6.48 -12.84
CA GLU A 194 -1.16 7.22 -14.08
C GLU A 194 -2.11 8.39 -13.77
N CYS A 195 -3.15 8.15 -12.98
CA CYS A 195 -4.11 9.18 -12.55
C CYS A 195 -3.42 10.34 -11.80
N LEU A 196 -2.47 10.04 -10.92
CA LEU A 196 -1.72 11.06 -10.17
C LEU A 196 -0.68 11.80 -11.03
N GLU A 197 -0.13 11.15 -12.05
CA GLU A 197 0.80 11.76 -13.01
C GLU A 197 0.09 12.69 -14.01
N GLU A 198 -1.14 12.35 -14.42
CA GLU A 198 -1.98 13.23 -15.27
C GLU A 198 -2.33 14.55 -14.56
N ARG A 199 -2.26 14.59 -13.23
CA ARG A 199 -2.48 15.77 -12.38
C ARG A 199 -1.16 16.40 -11.95
N SER A 200 -0.28 16.70 -12.92
CA SER A 200 1.03 17.32 -12.65
C SER A 200 0.96 18.69 -11.95
N ASP A 201 -0.15 19.40 -12.10
CA ASP A 201 -0.48 20.63 -11.38
C ASP A 201 -0.62 20.44 -9.86
N MET A 202 -0.96 19.21 -9.42
CA MET A 202 -1.08 18.82 -8.00
C MET A 202 0.20 18.11 -7.49
N TYR A 203 1.21 17.97 -8.33
CA TYR A 203 2.40 17.22 -8.02
C TYR A 203 3.32 17.98 -7.04
N ILE A 204 3.55 17.41 -5.90
CA ILE A 204 4.49 17.92 -4.90
C ILE A 204 5.60 16.88 -4.72
N ASN A 205 6.82 17.18 -5.21
CA ASN A 205 8.00 16.33 -5.06
C ASN A 205 8.57 16.40 -3.62
N LYS A 206 7.70 16.34 -2.62
CA LYS A 206 8.06 16.46 -1.22
C LYS A 206 7.11 15.66 -0.36
N ILE A 207 7.67 14.88 0.56
CA ILE A 207 6.92 14.23 1.64
C ILE A 207 7.73 14.31 2.93
N ASN A 208 7.03 14.36 4.06
CA ASN A 208 7.68 14.14 5.35
C ASN A 208 7.69 12.63 5.63
N ILE A 209 8.83 12.08 6.00
CA ILE A 209 8.95 10.64 6.32
C ILE A 209 8.09 10.22 7.52
N ALA A 210 7.69 11.16 8.39
CA ALA A 210 6.76 10.89 9.48
C ALA A 210 5.35 10.53 8.95
N ASP A 211 4.98 11.05 7.78
CA ASP A 211 3.68 10.82 7.15
C ASP A 211 3.61 9.49 6.37
N ILE A 212 4.73 8.77 6.24
CA ILE A 212 4.79 7.48 5.55
C ILE A 212 4.63 6.36 6.57
N PRO A 213 3.67 5.44 6.41
CA PRO A 213 3.54 4.29 7.30
C PRO A 213 4.74 3.35 7.16
N TRP A 214 5.10 2.69 8.26
CA TRP A 214 6.04 1.58 8.21
C TRP A 214 5.37 0.37 7.58
N MET A 215 6.04 -0.26 6.62
CA MET A 215 5.63 -1.52 6.01
C MET A 215 6.62 -2.61 6.37
N GLN A 216 6.14 -3.85 6.36
CA GLN A 216 7.00 -5.01 6.55
C GLN A 216 7.87 -5.23 5.30
N GLY A 217 9.18 -5.04 5.38
CA GLY A 217 10.12 -5.21 4.28
C GLY A 217 10.55 -6.68 4.08
N GLY A 218 10.73 -7.43 5.15
CA GLY A 218 11.05 -8.86 5.12
C GLY A 218 10.16 -9.65 6.08
N ARG A 219 9.93 -10.94 5.80
CA ARG A 219 9.13 -11.85 6.65
C ARG A 219 9.85 -13.18 6.87
N ARG A 220 11.15 -13.14 6.99
CA ARG A 220 11.96 -14.35 7.18
C ARG A 220 12.83 -14.17 8.42
N GLU A 221 13.00 -15.23 9.18
CA GLU A 221 13.89 -15.24 10.34
C GLU A 221 15.27 -14.67 10.00
N GLY A 222 15.72 -13.68 10.76
CA GLY A 222 16.97 -12.95 10.54
C GLY A 222 16.91 -11.83 9.48
N TYR A 223 15.77 -11.65 8.80
CA TYR A 223 15.54 -10.63 7.75
C TYR A 223 14.20 -9.92 7.92
N ASP A 224 13.83 -9.67 9.16
CA ASP A 224 12.59 -9.00 9.53
C ASP A 224 12.86 -7.51 9.75
N CYS A 225 12.76 -6.71 8.69
CA CYS A 225 12.94 -5.27 8.73
C CYS A 225 11.64 -4.54 8.39
N GLU A 226 11.55 -3.28 8.80
CA GLU A 226 10.48 -2.38 8.41
C GLU A 226 11.01 -1.33 7.45
N VAL A 227 10.21 -0.95 6.48
CA VAL A 227 10.60 -0.02 5.41
C VAL A 227 9.57 1.09 5.22
N LYS A 228 10.04 2.26 4.78
CA LYS A 228 9.23 3.33 4.20
C LYS A 228 9.72 3.59 2.80
N ASP A 229 8.88 3.30 1.82
CA ASP A 229 9.18 3.47 0.40
C ASP A 229 8.86 4.91 0.00
N ILE A 230 9.84 5.67 -0.46
CA ILE A 230 9.71 7.13 -0.64
C ILE A 230 9.55 7.49 -2.12
N ASP A 231 10.30 6.86 -3.01
CA ASP A 231 10.37 7.22 -4.43
C ASP A 231 9.02 7.26 -5.14
N PRO A 232 8.08 6.31 -4.95
CA PRO A 232 6.78 6.39 -5.58
C PRO A 232 5.94 7.57 -5.07
N LEU A 233 6.22 8.03 -3.84
CA LEU A 233 5.48 9.11 -3.20
C LEU A 233 5.93 10.51 -3.63
N ILE A 234 7.15 10.65 -4.11
CA ILE A 234 7.71 11.92 -4.59
C ILE A 234 7.94 11.94 -6.10
N GLY A 235 7.53 10.86 -6.81
CA GLY A 235 7.67 10.74 -8.24
C GLY A 235 9.11 10.63 -8.72
N ALA A 236 10.00 10.04 -7.93
CA ALA A 236 11.35 9.72 -8.37
C ALA A 236 11.31 8.60 -9.41
N GLN A 237 12.11 8.75 -10.48
CA GLN A 237 12.12 7.81 -11.60
C GLN A 237 13.42 7.01 -11.69
N ASN A 238 14.55 7.66 -11.47
CA ASN A 238 15.86 7.08 -11.70
C ASN A 238 16.56 6.64 -10.40
N LEU A 239 16.09 7.13 -9.26
CA LEU A 239 16.63 6.80 -7.96
C LEU A 239 15.54 6.25 -7.05
N GLY A 240 15.82 5.14 -6.40
CA GLY A 240 15.03 4.59 -5.30
C GLY A 240 15.46 5.21 -3.97
N TYR A 241 14.49 5.54 -3.12
CA TYR A 241 14.72 6.10 -1.80
C TYR A 241 13.89 5.32 -0.78
N GLN A 242 14.56 4.77 0.21
CA GLN A 242 13.90 3.96 1.22
C GLN A 242 14.48 4.25 2.61
N ILE A 243 13.63 4.40 3.63
CA ILE A 243 14.08 4.33 5.03
C ILE A 243 13.86 2.90 5.51
N ILE A 244 14.91 2.30 6.05
CA ILE A 244 14.89 0.94 6.55
C ILE A 244 15.16 0.98 8.05
N ARG A 245 14.33 0.28 8.84
CA ARG A 245 14.49 0.11 10.27
C ARG A 245 14.84 -1.34 10.58
N LEU A 246 15.99 -1.55 11.20
CA LEU A 246 16.47 -2.85 11.64
C LEU A 246 16.31 -3.00 13.15
N GLY A 247 15.53 -3.99 13.56
CA GLY A 247 15.48 -4.47 14.94
C GLY A 247 16.70 -5.30 15.30
N LYS A 248 16.84 -5.63 16.58
CA LYS A 248 17.93 -6.47 17.10
C LYS A 248 18.02 -7.82 16.38
N GLY A 249 19.21 -8.20 15.95
CA GLY A 249 19.50 -9.47 15.30
C GLY A 249 19.05 -9.56 13.84
N GLN A 250 18.46 -8.50 13.29
CA GLN A 250 17.92 -8.48 11.93
C GLN A 250 18.93 -7.95 10.93
N SER A 251 18.78 -8.41 9.68
CA SER A 251 19.51 -7.94 8.50
C SER A 251 18.54 -7.45 7.43
N ILE A 252 18.98 -6.52 6.57
CA ILE A 252 18.17 -6.05 5.43
C ILE A 252 17.99 -7.18 4.42
N CYS A 253 19.11 -7.78 3.99
CA CYS A 253 19.20 -8.75 2.91
C CYS A 253 20.41 -9.64 3.12
N PRO A 254 20.55 -10.76 2.38
CA PRO A 254 21.79 -11.55 2.35
C PRO A 254 22.97 -10.73 1.81
N LEU A 255 24.20 -11.17 2.08
CA LEU A 255 25.42 -10.56 1.52
C LEU A 255 25.40 -10.66 -0.01
N HIS A 256 25.36 -9.51 -0.70
CA HIS A 256 25.19 -9.43 -2.14
C HIS A 256 25.90 -8.23 -2.74
N PHE A 257 25.99 -8.19 -4.06
CA PHE A 257 26.39 -7.03 -4.85
C PHE A 257 25.57 -6.93 -6.13
N HIS A 258 25.52 -5.74 -6.69
CA HIS A 258 24.83 -5.39 -7.93
C HIS A 258 25.81 -5.26 -9.09
N HIS A 259 25.42 -5.69 -10.29
CA HIS A 259 26.25 -5.55 -11.48
C HIS A 259 26.08 -4.20 -12.18
N PHE A 260 24.92 -3.58 -12.08
CA PHE A 260 24.56 -2.41 -12.86
C PHE A 260 24.22 -1.17 -12.01
N GLY A 261 23.45 -1.31 -10.93
CA GLY A 261 23.06 -0.21 -10.08
C GLY A 261 24.04 0.02 -8.91
N GLU A 262 24.38 1.28 -8.65
CA GLU A 262 25.08 1.66 -7.42
C GLU A 262 24.09 1.85 -6.27
N GLU A 263 24.53 1.57 -5.07
CA GLU A 263 23.78 1.83 -3.84
C GLU A 263 24.59 2.68 -2.86
N MET A 264 23.87 3.51 -2.12
CA MET A 264 24.41 4.31 -1.03
C MET A 264 23.51 4.20 0.19
N PHE A 265 24.12 4.18 1.37
CA PHE A 265 23.41 4.22 2.63
C PHE A 265 23.89 5.38 3.49
N TYR A 266 22.96 5.96 4.23
CA TYR A 266 23.25 6.93 5.28
C TYR A 266 22.61 6.46 6.59
N VAL A 267 23.38 6.40 7.66
CA VAL A 267 22.86 6.02 8.97
C VAL A 267 22.12 7.21 9.58
N VAL A 268 20.79 7.14 9.58
CA VAL A 268 19.91 8.20 10.07
C VAL A 268 19.88 8.24 11.59
N GLU A 269 19.84 7.04 12.22
CA GLU A 269 19.70 6.89 13.67
C GLU A 269 20.30 5.56 14.12
N GLY A 270 20.89 5.55 15.31
CA GLY A 270 21.43 4.35 15.93
C GLY A 270 22.76 3.89 15.32
N SER A 271 23.00 2.59 15.43
CA SER A 271 24.20 1.94 14.91
C SER A 271 23.91 0.51 14.51
N CYS A 272 24.68 -0.02 13.55
CA CYS A 272 24.62 -1.42 13.14
C CYS A 272 25.99 -1.89 12.61
N THR A 273 26.06 -3.10 12.11
CA THR A 273 27.27 -3.69 11.53
C THR A 273 27.10 -3.81 10.02
N MET A 274 28.00 -3.19 9.28
CA MET A 274 28.19 -3.44 7.86
C MET A 274 29.09 -4.66 7.68
N VAL A 275 28.60 -5.68 6.99
CA VAL A 275 29.31 -6.91 6.66
C VAL A 275 29.74 -6.87 5.20
N THR A 276 31.01 -7.14 4.93
CA THR A 276 31.58 -7.23 3.57
C THR A 276 32.44 -8.49 3.45
N PRO A 277 32.84 -8.93 2.26
CA PRO A 277 33.80 -10.02 2.10
C PRO A 277 35.17 -9.77 2.77
N ARG A 278 35.48 -8.52 3.16
CA ARG A 278 36.73 -8.13 3.79
C ARG A 278 36.65 -8.05 5.32
N GLY A 279 35.45 -8.25 5.90
CA GLY A 279 35.24 -8.18 7.34
C GLY A 279 33.98 -7.40 7.72
N GLU A 280 33.84 -7.20 9.02
CA GLU A 280 32.73 -6.53 9.66
C GLU A 280 33.14 -5.17 10.17
N TRP A 281 32.32 -4.15 9.97
CA TRP A 281 32.64 -2.77 10.32
C TRP A 281 31.44 -2.16 11.07
N PRO A 282 31.66 -1.59 12.26
CA PRO A 282 30.60 -0.84 12.92
C PRO A 282 30.30 0.43 12.12
N VAL A 283 29.05 0.75 11.98
CA VAL A 283 28.55 2.00 11.38
C VAL A 283 27.58 2.66 12.35
N GLN A 284 27.56 3.99 12.37
CA GLN A 284 26.80 4.77 13.34
C GLN A 284 26.16 6.00 12.69
N GLN A 285 25.25 6.63 13.39
CA GLN A 285 24.59 7.85 12.94
C GLN A 285 25.58 8.86 12.37
N GLY A 286 25.28 9.32 11.14
CA GLY A 286 26.11 10.26 10.39
C GLY A 286 27.04 9.62 9.36
N ASP A 287 27.22 8.30 9.37
CA ASP A 287 28.03 7.60 8.37
C ASP A 287 27.36 7.57 7.01
N PHE A 288 28.13 7.90 5.96
CA PHE A 288 27.80 7.72 4.54
C PHE A 288 28.61 6.55 3.98
N ILE A 289 27.92 5.61 3.33
CA ILE A 289 28.53 4.38 2.80
C ILE A 289 28.07 4.20 1.36
N ALA A 290 29.01 4.02 0.43
CA ALA A 290 28.72 3.76 -0.98
C ALA A 290 29.16 2.35 -1.37
N PHE A 291 28.34 1.69 -2.18
CA PHE A 291 28.60 0.37 -2.73
C PHE A 291 28.60 0.47 -4.25
N PRO A 292 29.79 0.58 -4.88
CA PRO A 292 29.91 0.58 -6.32
C PRO A 292 29.50 -0.79 -6.90
N THR A 293 29.20 -0.82 -8.17
CA THR A 293 28.86 -2.04 -8.89
C THR A 293 29.98 -3.10 -8.83
N GLY A 294 29.60 -4.37 -8.91
CA GLY A 294 30.48 -5.52 -8.89
C GLY A 294 30.96 -5.93 -7.49
N PRO A 295 31.87 -6.93 -7.40
CA PRO A 295 32.24 -7.57 -6.13
C PRO A 295 32.83 -6.64 -5.07
N ARG A 296 33.31 -5.45 -5.45
CA ARG A 296 33.82 -4.46 -4.50
C ARG A 296 32.72 -3.82 -3.66
N GLY A 297 31.49 -3.77 -4.20
CA GLY A 297 30.32 -3.26 -3.53
C GLY A 297 29.57 -4.31 -2.71
N ALA A 298 30.09 -5.51 -2.56
CA ALA A 298 29.40 -6.55 -1.81
C ALA A 298 29.20 -6.16 -0.36
N HIS A 299 27.96 -6.20 0.09
CA HIS A 299 27.55 -5.72 1.39
C HIS A 299 26.32 -6.42 1.97
N LYS A 300 26.16 -6.24 3.28
CA LYS A 300 25.00 -6.61 4.08
C LYS A 300 25.02 -5.76 5.34
N PHE A 301 23.86 -5.32 5.81
CA PHE A 301 23.72 -4.70 7.12
C PHE A 301 23.05 -5.66 8.10
N ARG A 302 23.56 -5.69 9.32
CA ARG A 302 23.04 -6.48 10.44
C ARG A 302 23.03 -5.63 11.71
N ASN A 303 21.93 -5.63 12.42
CA ASN A 303 21.88 -4.94 13.72
C ASN A 303 22.22 -5.92 14.85
N ASP A 304 23.42 -5.83 15.37
CA ASP A 304 23.91 -6.63 16.50
C ASP A 304 23.65 -5.96 17.86
N GLY A 305 23.16 -4.71 17.86
CA GLY A 305 22.88 -3.93 19.05
C GLY A 305 21.51 -4.21 19.66
N ASP A 306 21.29 -3.66 20.84
CA ASP A 306 20.00 -3.75 21.54
C ASP A 306 18.99 -2.69 21.07
N GLU A 307 19.46 -1.60 20.47
CA GLU A 307 18.66 -0.50 19.96
C GLU A 307 18.43 -0.65 18.45
N GLY A 308 17.33 -0.06 17.94
CA GLY A 308 17.05 -0.06 16.51
C GLY A 308 18.06 0.80 15.74
N CYS A 309 18.31 0.43 14.48
CA CYS A 309 19.11 1.22 13.55
C CYS A 309 18.22 1.63 12.37
N GLN A 310 18.27 2.92 11.99
CA GLN A 310 17.58 3.43 10.82
C GLN A 310 18.57 3.85 9.74
N LEU A 311 18.38 3.35 8.54
CA LEU A 311 19.22 3.59 7.37
C LEU A 311 18.37 4.24 6.27
N LEU A 312 18.87 5.33 5.67
CA LEU A 312 18.42 5.79 4.38
C LEU A 312 19.19 5.00 3.31
N ALA A 313 18.47 4.24 2.50
CA ALA A 313 19.00 3.55 1.33
C ALA A 313 18.66 4.37 0.08
N LEU A 314 19.65 4.56 -0.79
CA LEU A 314 19.51 5.12 -2.12
C LEU A 314 20.10 4.14 -3.13
N GLY A 315 19.36 3.82 -4.17
CA GLY A 315 19.82 2.94 -5.24
C GLY A 315 19.39 3.45 -6.60
N GLU A 316 20.16 3.15 -7.62
CA GLU A 316 19.77 3.45 -8.99
C GLU A 316 18.65 2.50 -9.46
N HIS A 317 17.62 3.07 -10.05
CA HIS A 317 16.61 2.33 -10.77
C HIS A 317 17.09 2.00 -12.17
N VAL A 318 17.76 0.86 -12.31
CA VAL A 318 18.21 0.36 -13.61
C VAL A 318 17.16 -0.55 -14.27
N ASP A 319 17.04 -0.49 -15.60
CA ASP A 319 16.07 -1.31 -16.34
C ASP A 319 16.38 -2.80 -16.26
N HIS A 320 17.66 -3.13 -16.19
CA HIS A 320 18.17 -4.50 -16.08
C HIS A 320 19.10 -4.60 -14.90
N GLU A 321 18.89 -5.59 -14.04
CA GLU A 321 19.75 -5.80 -12.88
C GLU A 321 20.14 -7.27 -12.75
N VAL A 322 21.37 -7.48 -12.31
CA VAL A 322 21.89 -8.77 -11.88
C VAL A 322 22.52 -8.59 -10.51
N ALA A 323 21.99 -9.28 -9.50
CA ALA A 323 22.59 -9.29 -8.18
C ALA A 323 23.09 -10.69 -7.81
N GLU A 324 24.31 -10.80 -7.27
CA GLU A 324 24.87 -12.05 -6.79
C GLU A 324 24.86 -12.10 -5.26
N TYR A 325 24.39 -13.23 -4.72
CA TYR A 325 24.30 -13.50 -3.28
C TYR A 325 25.43 -14.43 -2.86
N LEU A 326 26.45 -13.87 -2.23
CA LEU A 326 27.73 -14.58 -1.96
C LEU A 326 27.59 -15.75 -0.99
N ASP A 327 26.75 -15.60 0.06
CA ASP A 327 26.56 -16.65 1.07
C ASP A 327 25.78 -17.87 0.56
N SER A 328 24.92 -17.69 -0.42
CA SER A 328 24.01 -18.72 -0.91
C SER A 328 24.28 -19.18 -2.35
N GLY A 329 25.29 -18.59 -3.01
CA GLY A 329 25.65 -18.93 -4.40
C GLY A 329 24.49 -18.75 -5.40
N LYS A 330 23.63 -17.73 -5.14
CA LYS A 330 22.49 -17.43 -6.01
C LYS A 330 22.76 -16.20 -6.86
N ILE A 331 22.10 -16.15 -7.99
CA ILE A 331 22.04 -15.00 -8.87
C ILE A 331 20.58 -14.60 -9.08
N ASN A 332 20.28 -13.33 -8.91
CA ASN A 332 18.99 -12.72 -9.21
C ASN A 332 19.11 -11.96 -10.53
N VAL A 333 18.22 -12.23 -11.46
CA VAL A 333 18.20 -11.58 -12.77
C VAL A 333 16.86 -10.86 -12.93
N VAL A 334 16.92 -9.55 -13.12
CA VAL A 334 15.81 -8.70 -13.51
C VAL A 334 16.04 -8.31 -14.98
N ALA A 335 15.35 -8.99 -15.89
CA ALA A 335 15.53 -8.75 -17.32
C ALA A 335 14.91 -7.43 -17.78
N LYS A 336 13.85 -7.00 -17.10
CA LYS A 336 13.22 -5.70 -17.24
C LYS A 336 12.54 -5.34 -15.92
N ARG A 337 12.65 -4.10 -15.48
CA ARG A 337 12.17 -3.62 -14.18
C ARG A 337 10.74 -4.06 -13.81
N ASP A 338 9.82 -4.04 -14.76
CA ASP A 338 8.40 -4.34 -14.52
C ASP A 338 7.99 -5.80 -14.81
N THR A 339 8.94 -6.68 -15.18
CA THR A 339 8.63 -8.06 -15.59
C THR A 339 8.88 -9.10 -14.49
N GLY A 340 9.27 -8.66 -13.31
CA GLY A 340 9.61 -9.53 -12.19
C GLY A 340 11.07 -10.02 -12.23
N GLN A 341 11.44 -10.77 -11.21
CA GLN A 341 12.80 -11.30 -11.03
C GLN A 341 12.80 -12.81 -11.13
N VAL A 342 13.93 -13.37 -11.57
CA VAL A 342 14.19 -14.81 -11.57
C VAL A 342 15.46 -15.08 -10.79
N ILE A 343 15.41 -16.03 -9.85
CA ILE A 343 16.55 -16.37 -9.01
C ILE A 343 17.02 -17.78 -9.34
N TYR A 344 18.29 -17.92 -9.71
CA TYR A 344 18.96 -19.18 -10.01
C TYR A 344 20.04 -19.50 -8.99
N ARG A 345 20.43 -20.76 -8.90
CA ARG A 345 21.68 -21.18 -8.25
C ARG A 345 22.81 -21.16 -9.26
N MET A 346 23.96 -20.61 -8.89
CA MET A 346 25.14 -20.59 -9.75
C MET A 346 25.65 -22.02 -10.07
N GLU A 347 25.47 -22.95 -9.13
CA GLU A 347 25.84 -24.37 -9.31
C GLU A 347 25.00 -25.11 -10.37
N ASP A 348 23.81 -24.62 -10.67
CA ASP A 348 22.93 -25.19 -11.70
C ASP A 348 23.25 -24.65 -13.12
N SER A 349 24.36 -23.94 -13.26
CA SER A 349 24.77 -23.40 -14.56
C SER A 349 25.15 -24.56 -15.52
N VAL A 350 24.71 -24.45 -16.76
CA VAL A 350 24.94 -25.43 -17.82
C VAL A 350 25.88 -24.85 -18.88
N SER A 351 26.49 -25.72 -19.68
CA SER A 351 27.27 -25.26 -20.83
C SER A 351 26.35 -24.69 -21.90
N TYR A 352 26.89 -23.78 -22.74
CA TYR A 352 26.13 -23.14 -23.84
C TYR A 352 25.44 -24.15 -24.76
N TRP A 353 26.04 -25.35 -24.93
CA TRP A 353 25.55 -26.38 -25.84
C TRP A 353 24.75 -27.49 -25.13
N GLU A 354 24.53 -27.41 -23.83
CA GLU A 354 23.79 -28.43 -23.12
C GLU A 354 22.30 -28.34 -23.41
N GLY A 355 21.77 -29.41 -24.02
CA GLY A 355 20.36 -29.50 -24.42
C GLY A 355 20.05 -29.06 -25.84
N GLU A 356 21.05 -28.65 -26.63
CA GLU A 356 20.88 -28.28 -28.03
C GLU A 356 21.06 -29.52 -28.98
#